data_f27a92f775a2c5ee9f5d4efaabd99426
#
_entry.id   f27a92f775a2c5ee9f5d4efaabd99426
#
_cell.length_a   1.000
_cell.length_b   1.000
_cell.length_c   1.000
_cell.angle_alpha   90.00
_cell.angle_beta   90.00
_cell.angle_gamma   90.00
#
_symmetry.space_group_name_H-M   'P 1'
#
loop_
_entity.id
_entity.type
_entity.pdbx_description
1 polymer ?
#
loop_
_entity_poly.entity_id
_entity_poly.type
_entity_poly.pdbx_seq_one_letter_code
_entity_poly.pdbx_strand_id
1 'polypeptide(L)'
;MNITAVVVTFNRLPLLRRTIAALRAQTRPLDRIIVVNNGSTDGTDKWLAEQPELDVVQQENCGGSGGFHRGIGEAMSADCDWIWCMDDDVFPRPDCLERLLEEAEKHPDTTGILAPRRLQAGKIFCHDFTAYNLTQPFASMYRGRISKHHPDTPVPIVGTAFEGPLIRRAVVERIGLPNRKLFIFCDDTDYCLRAHLAGFGLLYVPAALMDKELFFADDTWAERERKKKWKRYYQVRNSTYLNHRYGRTWGVRYLRGFIGMAGYVVTAALSAPFSHGWMWSDIPRLWRAYRDGVRERLGKM
;
A
#
# COMPACT_ATOMS: atom_id res chain seq x y z
N MET A 1 -16.69 20.03 3.54
CA MET A 1 -15.70 18.92 3.64
C MET A 1 -15.33 18.55 2.21
N ASN A 2 -14.08 18.83 1.82
CA ASN A 2 -13.54 18.62 0.47
C ASN A 2 -12.77 17.30 0.42
N ILE A 3 -13.13 16.42 -0.50
CA ILE A 3 -12.55 15.07 -0.63
C ILE A 3 -11.82 14.94 -1.96
N THR A 4 -10.53 14.67 -1.91
CA THR A 4 -9.72 14.41 -3.10
C THR A 4 -9.35 12.94 -3.18
N ALA A 5 -9.74 12.24 -4.26
CA ALA A 5 -9.24 10.90 -4.54
C ALA A 5 -7.87 10.96 -5.23
N VAL A 6 -6.98 10.05 -4.86
CA VAL A 6 -5.67 9.86 -5.50
C VAL A 6 -5.57 8.43 -6.00
N VAL A 7 -5.47 8.26 -7.31
CA VAL A 7 -5.32 6.95 -7.97
C VAL A 7 -3.94 6.86 -8.61
N VAL A 8 -3.18 5.81 -8.30
CA VAL A 8 -1.89 5.54 -8.93
C VAL A 8 -2.03 4.41 -9.94
N THR A 9 -1.55 4.62 -11.17
CA THR A 9 -1.65 3.61 -12.25
C THR A 9 -0.34 3.42 -12.99
N PHE A 10 -0.11 2.18 -13.48
CA PHE A 10 0.98 1.83 -14.36
C PHE A 10 0.63 0.64 -15.25
N ASN A 11 0.45 0.87 -16.56
CA ASN A 11 0.16 -0.18 -17.56
C ASN A 11 -1.05 -1.07 -17.21
N ARG A 12 -2.17 -0.45 -16.81
CA ARG A 12 -3.41 -1.14 -16.41
C ARG A 12 -4.67 -0.38 -16.82
N LEU A 13 -4.69 0.16 -18.05
CA LEU A 13 -5.80 0.96 -18.56
C LEU A 13 -7.20 0.34 -18.30
N PRO A 14 -7.45 -0.96 -18.53
CA PRO A 14 -8.78 -1.53 -18.28
C PRO A 14 -9.20 -1.46 -16.81
N LEU A 15 -8.27 -1.64 -15.88
CA LEU A 15 -8.55 -1.56 -14.43
C LEU A 15 -8.74 -0.11 -14.00
N LEU A 16 -7.88 0.80 -14.46
CA LEU A 16 -8.03 2.23 -14.20
C LEU A 16 -9.42 2.74 -14.60
N ARG A 17 -9.92 2.36 -15.79
CA ARG A 17 -11.27 2.72 -16.23
C ARG A 17 -12.34 2.25 -15.26
N ARG A 18 -12.24 1.04 -14.73
CA ARG A 18 -13.16 0.50 -13.73
C ARG A 18 -13.08 1.27 -12.41
N THR A 19 -11.86 1.58 -11.95
CA THR A 19 -11.64 2.36 -10.71
C THR A 19 -12.23 3.76 -10.85
N ILE A 20 -11.99 4.46 -11.96
CA ILE A 20 -12.55 5.81 -12.19
C ILE A 20 -14.08 5.74 -12.30
N ALA A 21 -14.66 4.74 -12.98
CA ALA A 21 -16.10 4.55 -13.01
C ALA A 21 -16.70 4.33 -11.61
N ALA A 22 -16.03 3.54 -10.75
CA ALA A 22 -16.45 3.32 -9.38
C ALA A 22 -16.36 4.59 -8.51
N LEU A 23 -15.34 5.43 -8.73
CA LEU A 23 -15.22 6.72 -8.05
C LEU A 23 -16.30 7.72 -8.47
N ARG A 24 -16.65 7.76 -9.75
CA ARG A 24 -17.75 8.61 -10.28
C ARG A 24 -19.14 8.16 -9.78
N ALA A 25 -19.29 6.87 -9.46
CA ALA A 25 -20.54 6.29 -8.99
C ALA A 25 -20.76 6.41 -7.47
N GLN A 26 -19.89 7.13 -6.74
CA GLN A 26 -20.06 7.28 -5.30
C GLN A 26 -21.29 8.11 -4.96
N THR A 27 -22.09 7.68 -3.96
CA THR A 27 -23.27 8.40 -3.44
C THR A 27 -22.90 9.76 -2.85
N ARG A 28 -21.73 9.84 -2.21
CA ARG A 28 -21.08 11.10 -1.83
C ARG A 28 -20.09 11.48 -2.95
N PRO A 29 -20.38 12.50 -3.77
CA PRO A 29 -19.49 12.89 -4.85
C PRO A 29 -18.11 13.32 -4.32
N LEU A 30 -17.08 13.04 -5.12
CA LEU A 30 -15.74 13.55 -4.90
C LEU A 30 -15.61 14.97 -5.43
N ASP A 31 -14.89 15.82 -4.70
CA ASP A 31 -14.62 17.18 -5.13
C ASP A 31 -13.51 17.21 -6.19
N ARG A 32 -12.60 16.21 -6.14
CA ARG A 32 -11.46 16.12 -7.05
C ARG A 32 -10.98 14.68 -7.22
N ILE A 33 -10.54 14.31 -8.43
CA ILE A 33 -9.91 13.01 -8.71
C ILE A 33 -8.56 13.27 -9.38
N ILE A 34 -7.47 12.94 -8.68
CA ILE A 34 -6.11 13.00 -9.19
C ILE A 34 -5.70 11.61 -9.66
N VAL A 35 -5.24 11.50 -10.91
CA VAL A 35 -4.68 10.27 -11.45
C VAL A 35 -3.19 10.45 -11.72
N VAL A 36 -2.36 9.72 -10.99
CA VAL A 36 -0.92 9.69 -11.24
C VAL A 36 -0.61 8.57 -12.23
N ASN A 37 -0.39 8.94 -13.49
CA ASN A 37 0.11 8.03 -14.52
C ASN A 37 1.63 7.87 -14.35
N ASN A 38 2.03 6.72 -13.85
CA ASN A 38 3.39 6.43 -13.46
C ASN A 38 4.24 5.90 -14.64
N GLY A 39 4.10 6.53 -15.81
CA GLY A 39 4.84 6.21 -17.03
C GLY A 39 4.26 5.03 -17.82
N SER A 40 2.94 4.94 -17.94
CA SER A 40 2.27 3.89 -18.73
C SER A 40 2.53 4.03 -20.22
N THR A 41 2.54 2.88 -20.91
CA THR A 41 2.77 2.75 -22.36
C THR A 41 1.67 1.98 -23.09
N ASP A 42 0.58 1.65 -22.39
CA ASP A 42 -0.55 0.83 -22.85
C ASP A 42 -1.74 1.64 -23.39
N GLY A 43 -1.53 2.95 -23.65
CA GLY A 43 -2.57 3.87 -24.11
C GLY A 43 -3.31 4.61 -22.98
N THR A 44 -2.88 4.41 -21.72
CA THR A 44 -3.42 5.13 -20.55
C THR A 44 -3.33 6.64 -20.72
N ASP A 45 -2.22 7.15 -21.24
CA ASP A 45 -1.99 8.59 -21.49
C ASP A 45 -3.01 9.20 -22.44
N LYS A 46 -3.32 8.49 -23.55
CA LYS A 46 -4.30 8.91 -24.54
C LYS A 46 -5.71 8.96 -23.93
N TRP A 47 -6.09 7.90 -23.23
CA TRP A 47 -7.40 7.86 -22.59
C TRP A 47 -7.55 8.94 -21.53
N LEU A 48 -6.52 9.20 -20.71
CA LEU A 48 -6.55 10.25 -19.71
C LEU A 48 -6.69 11.66 -20.33
N ALA A 49 -6.08 11.91 -21.50
CA ALA A 49 -6.24 13.17 -22.23
C ALA A 49 -7.69 13.44 -22.68
N GLU A 50 -8.52 12.41 -22.79
CA GLU A 50 -9.95 12.48 -23.12
C GLU A 50 -10.85 12.65 -21.88
N GLN A 51 -10.28 12.80 -20.67
CA GLN A 51 -11.01 12.93 -19.40
C GLN A 51 -10.74 14.30 -18.75
N PRO A 52 -11.36 15.39 -19.24
CA PRO A 52 -11.02 16.75 -18.80
C PRO A 52 -11.34 17.03 -17.31
N GLU A 53 -12.18 16.22 -16.69
CA GLU A 53 -12.54 16.34 -15.27
C GLU A 53 -11.55 15.64 -14.32
N LEU A 54 -10.56 14.94 -14.84
CA LEU A 54 -9.51 14.32 -14.05
C LEU A 54 -8.26 15.20 -14.01
N ASP A 55 -7.70 15.36 -12.82
CA ASP A 55 -6.39 15.99 -12.65
C ASP A 55 -5.29 14.96 -12.92
N VAL A 56 -4.72 15.04 -14.09
CA VAL A 56 -3.73 14.06 -14.55
C VAL A 56 -2.31 14.51 -14.23
N VAL A 57 -1.58 13.70 -13.48
CA VAL A 57 -0.15 13.89 -13.19
C VAL A 57 0.65 12.86 -13.96
N GLN A 58 1.46 13.31 -14.90
CA GLN A 58 2.39 12.44 -15.64
C GLN A 58 3.75 12.41 -14.96
N GLN A 59 4.32 11.23 -14.79
CA GLN A 59 5.71 11.08 -14.31
C GLN A 59 6.35 9.79 -14.84
N GLU A 60 7.66 9.68 -14.76
CA GLU A 60 8.36 8.42 -14.97
C GLU A 60 8.00 7.40 -13.88
N ASN A 61 8.16 6.09 -14.17
CA ASN A 61 7.88 5.05 -13.19
C ASN A 61 8.83 5.14 -11.98
N CYS A 62 8.29 5.74 -10.92
CA CYS A 62 8.93 5.86 -9.60
C CYS A 62 8.40 4.83 -8.59
N GLY A 63 7.70 3.77 -9.06
CA GLY A 63 7.02 2.78 -8.22
C GLY A 63 5.75 3.32 -7.56
N GLY A 64 4.99 2.44 -6.89
CA GLY A 64 3.78 2.83 -6.15
C GLY A 64 4.05 3.91 -5.11
N SER A 65 5.15 3.75 -4.34
CA SER A 65 5.56 4.72 -3.31
C SER A 65 5.79 6.13 -3.89
N GLY A 66 6.41 6.22 -5.07
CA GLY A 66 6.61 7.50 -5.77
C GLY A 66 5.30 8.09 -6.31
N GLY A 67 4.40 7.22 -6.78
CA GLY A 67 3.06 7.60 -7.23
C GLY A 67 2.23 8.21 -6.10
N PHE A 68 2.13 7.55 -4.96
CA PHE A 68 1.41 8.07 -3.79
C PHE A 68 2.06 9.33 -3.20
N HIS A 69 3.40 9.38 -3.16
CA HIS A 69 4.10 10.61 -2.77
C HIS A 69 3.68 11.80 -3.63
N ARG A 70 3.66 11.63 -4.95
CA ARG A 70 3.28 12.70 -5.88
C ARG A 70 1.80 13.04 -5.78
N GLY A 71 0.90 12.05 -5.81
CA GLY A 71 -0.55 12.27 -5.78
C GLY A 71 -1.03 12.92 -4.49
N ILE A 72 -0.52 12.49 -3.33
CA ILE A 72 -0.83 13.13 -2.04
C ILE A 72 -0.26 14.55 -2.01
N GLY A 73 0.95 14.78 -2.55
CA GLY A 73 1.52 16.11 -2.67
C GLY A 73 0.66 17.05 -3.51
N GLU A 74 0.12 16.59 -4.63
CA GLU A 74 -0.82 17.35 -5.47
C GLU A 74 -2.17 17.61 -4.75
N ALA A 75 -2.68 16.64 -3.99
CA ALA A 75 -3.88 16.85 -3.18
C ALA A 75 -3.68 17.94 -2.12
N MET A 76 -2.49 17.97 -1.50
CA MET A 76 -2.13 18.99 -0.50
C MET A 76 -1.92 20.40 -1.06
N SER A 77 -1.72 20.55 -2.36
CA SER A 77 -1.54 21.86 -3.01
C SER A 77 -2.85 22.66 -3.14
N ALA A 78 -3.99 21.99 -2.95
CA ALA A 78 -5.31 22.60 -2.96
C ALA A 78 -6.01 22.42 -1.60
N ASP A 79 -7.17 23.01 -1.45
CA ASP A 79 -8.01 22.85 -0.28
C ASP A 79 -8.66 21.46 -0.30
N CYS A 80 -8.24 20.58 0.61
CA CYS A 80 -8.85 19.28 0.83
C CYS A 80 -8.82 18.93 2.31
N ASP A 81 -9.89 18.35 2.82
CA ASP A 81 -9.98 17.88 4.21
C ASP A 81 -9.51 16.43 4.33
N TRP A 82 -9.82 15.64 3.30
CA TRP A 82 -9.51 14.22 3.25
C TRP A 82 -8.95 13.82 1.88
N ILE A 83 -8.00 12.90 1.91
CA ILE A 83 -7.36 12.29 0.73
C ILE A 83 -7.69 10.81 0.69
N TRP A 84 -8.38 10.35 -0.35
CA TRP A 84 -8.75 8.96 -0.54
C TRP A 84 -7.79 8.26 -1.49
N CYS A 85 -6.83 7.49 -0.95
CA CYS A 85 -5.73 6.90 -1.69
C CYS A 85 -6.05 5.49 -2.18
N MET A 86 -5.77 5.17 -3.45
CA MET A 86 -5.95 3.82 -3.98
C MET A 86 -5.09 3.50 -5.20
N ASP A 87 -4.80 2.21 -5.38
CA ASP A 87 -4.28 1.67 -6.63
C ASP A 87 -5.40 1.54 -7.68
N ASP A 88 -5.02 1.31 -8.93
CA ASP A 88 -5.93 1.13 -10.08
C ASP A 88 -6.68 -0.22 -10.10
N ASP A 89 -6.49 -1.07 -9.09
CA ASP A 89 -7.03 -2.44 -9.00
C ASP A 89 -8.02 -2.64 -7.84
N VAL A 90 -8.52 -1.55 -7.27
CA VAL A 90 -9.58 -1.57 -6.25
C VAL A 90 -10.78 -0.75 -6.70
N PHE A 91 -11.97 -1.24 -6.41
CA PHE A 91 -13.23 -0.71 -6.91
C PHE A 91 -14.17 -0.44 -5.72
N PRO A 92 -14.28 0.80 -5.24
CA PRO A 92 -15.18 1.13 -4.15
C PRO A 92 -16.63 0.90 -4.58
N ARG A 93 -17.45 0.31 -3.68
CA ARG A 93 -18.88 0.23 -3.88
C ARG A 93 -19.52 1.61 -3.73
N PRO A 94 -20.71 1.85 -4.30
CA PRO A 94 -21.27 3.20 -4.41
C PRO A 94 -21.35 3.99 -3.10
N ASP A 95 -21.62 3.34 -1.97
CA ASP A 95 -21.72 3.98 -0.64
C ASP A 95 -20.42 3.93 0.19
N CYS A 96 -19.32 3.47 -0.40
CA CYS A 96 -18.07 3.25 0.35
C CYS A 96 -17.53 4.54 0.99
N LEU A 97 -17.45 5.64 0.24
CA LEU A 97 -16.98 6.92 0.75
C LEU A 97 -17.92 7.47 1.82
N GLU A 98 -19.22 7.41 1.59
CA GLU A 98 -20.24 7.84 2.54
C GLU A 98 -20.08 7.12 3.90
N ARG A 99 -19.91 5.78 3.88
CA ARG A 99 -19.68 4.98 5.09
C ARG A 99 -18.38 5.35 5.82
N LEU A 100 -17.31 5.66 5.07
CA LEU A 100 -16.07 6.14 5.69
C LEU A 100 -16.27 7.48 6.38
N LEU A 101 -16.98 8.42 5.74
CA LEU A 101 -17.23 9.75 6.28
C LEU A 101 -18.18 9.73 7.48
N GLU A 102 -19.27 8.96 7.42
CA GLU A 102 -20.18 8.73 8.56
C GLU A 102 -19.41 8.23 9.81
N GLU A 103 -18.42 7.38 9.58
CA GLU A 103 -17.61 6.86 10.67
C GLU A 103 -16.58 7.90 11.16
N ALA A 104 -16.02 8.70 10.25
CA ALA A 104 -15.10 9.79 10.60
C ALA A 104 -15.76 10.83 11.52
N GLU A 105 -17.04 11.13 11.31
CA GLU A 105 -17.81 12.09 12.11
C GLU A 105 -18.06 11.61 13.56
N LYS A 106 -18.08 10.29 13.79
CA LYS A 106 -18.28 9.68 15.13
C LYS A 106 -17.02 9.66 15.99
N HIS A 107 -15.87 9.90 15.37
CA HIS A 107 -14.58 9.77 16.03
C HIS A 107 -13.87 11.13 16.16
N PRO A 108 -13.01 11.31 17.17
CA PRO A 108 -12.31 12.56 17.39
C PRO A 108 -11.33 12.87 16.26
N ASP A 109 -10.92 14.12 16.15
CA ASP A 109 -9.96 14.61 15.15
C ASP A 109 -8.59 13.91 15.19
N THR A 110 -8.29 13.20 16.26
CA THR A 110 -7.13 12.33 16.36
C THR A 110 -7.25 11.05 15.52
N THR A 111 -8.46 10.67 15.04
CA THR A 111 -8.62 9.58 14.06
C THR A 111 -8.23 10.09 12.68
N GLY A 112 -7.02 9.73 12.27
CA GLY A 112 -6.39 10.30 11.08
C GLY A 112 -6.54 9.46 9.81
N ILE A 113 -6.80 8.14 9.93
CA ILE A 113 -6.89 7.24 8.77
C ILE A 113 -8.04 6.26 8.96
N LEU A 114 -8.93 6.15 7.95
CA LEU A 114 -9.99 5.16 7.92
C LEU A 114 -9.75 4.18 6.76
N ALA A 115 -9.84 2.88 7.04
CA ALA A 115 -9.58 1.81 6.08
C ALA A 115 -10.86 1.03 5.75
N PRO A 116 -11.25 0.90 4.48
CA PRO A 116 -12.42 0.13 4.07
C PRO A 116 -12.15 -1.37 4.14
N ARG A 117 -13.23 -2.16 4.16
CA ARG A 117 -13.17 -3.61 3.96
C ARG A 117 -12.96 -3.91 2.48
N ARG A 118 -11.88 -4.60 2.17
CA ARG A 118 -11.58 -5.06 0.81
C ARG A 118 -11.97 -6.50 0.62
N LEU A 119 -12.64 -6.80 -0.49
CA LEU A 119 -13.07 -8.13 -0.88
C LEU A 119 -12.36 -8.55 -2.17
N GLN A 120 -11.73 -9.72 -2.16
CA GLN A 120 -11.14 -10.33 -3.34
C GLN A 120 -11.84 -11.66 -3.60
N ALA A 121 -12.52 -11.79 -4.74
CA ALA A 121 -13.39 -12.93 -5.04
C ALA A 121 -14.37 -13.24 -3.88
N GLY A 122 -15.00 -12.21 -3.31
CA GLY A 122 -15.97 -12.31 -2.21
C GLY A 122 -15.39 -12.62 -0.83
N LYS A 123 -14.06 -12.84 -0.71
CA LYS A 123 -13.40 -13.10 0.56
C LYS A 123 -12.67 -11.84 1.06
N ILE A 124 -12.65 -11.64 2.37
CA ILE A 124 -11.93 -10.50 2.95
C ILE A 124 -10.43 -10.61 2.60
N PHE A 125 -9.98 -9.64 1.83
CA PHE A 125 -8.56 -9.43 1.52
C PHE A 125 -8.03 -8.32 2.43
N CYS A 126 -7.09 -8.65 3.31
CA CYS A 126 -6.75 -7.74 4.38
C CYS A 126 -5.25 -7.68 4.64
N HIS A 127 -4.72 -6.47 4.59
CA HIS A 127 -3.42 -6.10 5.13
C HIS A 127 -3.55 -5.18 6.34
N ASP A 128 -4.68 -5.28 7.07
CA ASP A 128 -4.98 -4.46 8.23
C ASP A 128 -4.61 -5.20 9.51
N PHE A 129 -3.97 -4.51 10.44
CA PHE A 129 -3.38 -5.09 11.65
C PHE A 129 -3.69 -4.23 12.87
N THR A 130 -3.91 -4.89 14.02
CA THR A 130 -4.22 -4.20 15.28
C THR A 130 -2.98 -3.87 16.11
N ALA A 131 -1.81 -4.42 15.81
CA ALA A 131 -0.58 -4.09 16.54
C ALA A 131 0.69 -4.32 15.71
N TYR A 132 1.73 -3.54 16.01
CA TYR A 132 3.10 -3.80 15.57
C TYR A 132 3.92 -4.48 16.66
N ASN A 133 4.68 -5.51 16.27
CA ASN A 133 5.68 -6.12 17.11
C ASN A 133 7.04 -5.50 16.80
N LEU A 134 7.53 -4.63 17.65
CA LEU A 134 8.81 -3.94 17.51
C LEU A 134 9.90 -4.45 18.47
N THR A 135 9.62 -5.53 19.25
CA THR A 135 10.50 -6.03 20.31
C THR A 135 10.96 -7.47 20.13
N GLN A 136 10.12 -8.34 19.51
CA GLN A 136 10.38 -9.80 19.42
C GLN A 136 10.91 -10.17 18.02
N PRO A 137 12.19 -10.56 17.86
CA PRO A 137 12.81 -10.78 16.55
C PRO A 137 12.30 -12.03 15.80
N PHE A 138 11.85 -13.04 16.53
CA PHE A 138 11.40 -14.33 15.96
C PHE A 138 9.91 -14.38 15.59
N ALA A 139 9.20 -13.27 15.74
CA ALA A 139 7.79 -13.15 15.39
C ALA A 139 7.58 -12.08 14.32
N SER A 140 6.48 -12.20 13.54
CA SER A 140 6.10 -11.21 12.54
C SER A 140 6.02 -9.79 13.12
N MET A 141 6.36 -8.79 12.31
CA MET A 141 6.14 -7.38 12.62
C MET A 141 4.64 -7.08 12.80
N TYR A 142 3.80 -7.77 12.08
CA TYR A 142 2.35 -7.54 12.03
C TYR A 142 1.61 -8.51 12.93
N ARG A 143 0.76 -8.00 13.83
CA ARG A 143 -0.07 -8.79 14.74
C ARG A 143 -1.54 -8.42 14.64
N GLY A 144 -2.42 -9.35 15.02
CA GLY A 144 -3.86 -9.13 15.01
C GLY A 144 -4.40 -8.81 13.61
N ARG A 145 -4.16 -9.70 12.65
CA ARG A 145 -4.67 -9.51 11.28
C ARG A 145 -6.20 -9.57 11.27
N ILE A 146 -6.84 -8.50 10.79
CA ILE A 146 -8.30 -8.34 10.78
C ILE A 146 -9.01 -9.45 9.99
N SER A 147 -8.42 -9.94 8.90
CA SER A 147 -9.01 -11.05 8.12
C SER A 147 -9.20 -12.36 8.88
N LYS A 148 -8.65 -12.50 10.08
CA LYS A 148 -8.87 -13.67 10.94
C LYS A 148 -10.05 -13.51 11.89
N HIS A 149 -10.52 -12.29 12.13
CA HIS A 149 -11.54 -11.98 13.14
C HIS A 149 -12.86 -11.54 12.52
N HIS A 150 -12.89 -11.14 11.25
CA HIS A 150 -14.08 -10.72 10.49
C HIS A 150 -15.01 -9.77 11.27
N PRO A 151 -14.52 -8.63 11.82
CA PRO A 151 -15.35 -7.75 12.61
C PRO A 151 -16.46 -7.12 11.77
N ASP A 152 -17.68 -7.02 12.33
CA ASP A 152 -18.80 -6.35 11.69
C ASP A 152 -18.99 -4.90 12.18
N THR A 153 -18.24 -4.50 13.18
CA THR A 153 -18.18 -3.13 13.71
C THR A 153 -16.80 -2.53 13.49
N PRO A 154 -16.66 -1.20 13.47
CA PRO A 154 -15.37 -0.54 13.36
C PRO A 154 -14.39 -0.95 14.45
N VAL A 155 -13.13 -1.17 14.07
CA VAL A 155 -12.07 -1.64 14.98
C VAL A 155 -10.83 -0.78 14.83
N PRO A 156 -10.19 -0.37 15.95
CA PRO A 156 -8.88 0.27 15.88
C PRO A 156 -7.83 -0.65 15.24
N ILE A 157 -7.07 -0.08 14.31
CA ILE A 157 -5.94 -0.73 13.66
C ILE A 157 -4.70 0.15 13.76
N VAL A 158 -3.53 -0.37 13.40
CA VAL A 158 -2.28 0.41 13.35
C VAL A 158 -1.68 0.44 11.94
N GLY A 159 -2.23 -0.32 11.00
CA GLY A 159 -1.73 -0.37 9.64
C GLY A 159 -2.76 -0.87 8.66
N THR A 160 -2.72 -0.30 7.45
CA THR A 160 -3.52 -0.65 6.28
C THR A 160 -2.70 -0.42 5.02
N ALA A 161 -3.12 -0.98 3.88
CA ALA A 161 -2.47 -0.73 2.57
C ALA A 161 -3.05 0.55 1.92
N PHE A 162 -2.31 1.13 0.95
CA PHE A 162 -2.82 2.22 0.09
C PHE A 162 -3.86 1.71 -0.94
N GLU A 163 -4.75 0.87 -0.47
CA GLU A 163 -5.86 0.26 -1.20
C GLU A 163 -7.19 0.76 -0.62
N GLY A 164 -7.43 2.07 -0.69
CA GLY A 164 -8.67 2.73 -0.26
C GLY A 164 -8.65 3.42 1.10
N PRO A 165 -7.52 3.67 1.78
CA PRO A 165 -7.56 4.45 3.01
C PRO A 165 -7.96 5.90 2.74
N LEU A 166 -8.85 6.41 3.58
CA LEU A 166 -9.22 7.80 3.66
C LEU A 166 -8.34 8.47 4.72
N ILE A 167 -7.50 9.43 4.32
CA ILE A 167 -6.45 10.04 5.13
C ILE A 167 -6.82 11.49 5.40
N ARG A 168 -6.90 11.88 6.66
CA ARG A 168 -7.15 13.27 7.06
C ARG A 168 -5.95 14.16 6.69
N ARG A 169 -6.20 15.35 6.16
CA ARG A 169 -5.17 16.36 5.82
C ARG A 169 -4.16 16.57 6.95
N ALA A 170 -4.62 16.69 8.20
CA ALA A 170 -3.78 16.88 9.37
C ALA A 170 -2.70 15.79 9.56
N VAL A 171 -2.95 14.55 9.10
CA VAL A 171 -1.94 13.48 9.10
C VAL A 171 -0.77 13.88 8.19
N VAL A 172 -1.07 14.29 6.94
CA VAL A 172 -0.04 14.69 5.97
C VAL A 172 0.75 15.89 6.48
N GLU A 173 0.06 16.89 7.03
CA GLU A 173 0.69 18.07 7.62
C GLU A 173 1.65 17.71 8.79
N ARG A 174 1.28 16.73 9.60
CA ARG A 174 2.07 16.33 10.77
C ARG A 174 3.26 15.44 10.44
N ILE A 175 3.07 14.45 9.53
CA ILE A 175 4.11 13.43 9.27
C ILE A 175 4.76 13.57 7.88
N GLY A 176 4.28 14.48 7.04
CA GLY A 176 4.74 14.66 5.67
C GLY A 176 4.25 13.58 4.71
N LEU A 177 4.79 13.57 3.52
CA LEU A 177 4.41 12.68 2.43
C LEU A 177 4.96 11.24 2.62
N PRO A 178 4.39 10.23 1.92
CA PRO A 178 4.95 8.88 1.86
C PRO A 178 6.42 8.87 1.38
N ASN A 179 7.19 7.91 1.85
CA ASN A 179 8.61 7.81 1.50
C ASN A 179 8.79 7.26 0.07
N ARG A 180 8.91 8.15 -0.93
CA ARG A 180 9.09 7.77 -2.35
C ARG A 180 10.29 6.86 -2.63
N LYS A 181 11.30 6.84 -1.74
CA LYS A 181 12.51 6.03 -1.92
C LYS A 181 12.27 4.54 -1.69
N LEU A 182 11.11 4.15 -1.13
CA LEU A 182 10.76 2.73 -0.97
C LEU A 182 10.46 2.06 -2.31
N PHE A 183 10.03 2.79 -3.31
CA PHE A 183 9.68 2.37 -4.66
C PHE A 183 8.43 1.48 -4.70
N ILE A 184 8.42 0.33 -4.02
CA ILE A 184 7.30 -0.60 -3.91
C ILE A 184 7.40 -1.39 -2.61
N PHE A 185 6.26 -1.68 -1.97
CA PHE A 185 6.11 -2.34 -0.66
C PHE A 185 6.61 -1.55 0.53
N CYS A 186 5.91 -1.72 1.61
CA CYS A 186 6.18 -1.13 2.92
C CYS A 186 6.05 0.40 3.00
N ASP A 187 5.68 1.07 1.95
CA ASP A 187 5.38 2.50 1.94
C ASP A 187 4.11 2.83 2.72
N ASP A 188 3.07 2.03 2.55
CA ASP A 188 1.85 2.01 3.35
C ASP A 188 2.14 1.74 4.83
N THR A 189 2.93 0.71 5.11
CA THR A 189 3.33 0.35 6.47
C THR A 189 4.17 1.44 7.13
N ASP A 190 5.15 2.02 6.43
CA ASP A 190 5.94 3.16 6.91
C ASP A 190 5.04 4.36 7.23
N TYR A 191 4.09 4.65 6.34
CA TYR A 191 3.18 5.78 6.48
C TYR A 191 2.25 5.60 7.68
N CYS A 192 1.57 4.46 7.79
CA CYS A 192 0.70 4.14 8.90
C CYS A 192 1.46 4.11 10.24
N LEU A 193 2.66 3.55 10.27
CA LEU A 193 3.48 3.52 11.48
C LEU A 193 3.90 4.92 11.92
N ARG A 194 4.26 5.80 10.99
CA ARG A 194 4.55 7.22 11.30
C ARG A 194 3.32 7.94 11.83
N ALA A 195 2.15 7.73 11.24
CA ALA A 195 0.89 8.30 11.71
C ALA A 195 0.56 7.82 13.13
N HIS A 196 0.67 6.51 13.37
CA HIS A 196 0.45 5.92 14.69
C HIS A 196 1.42 6.46 15.74
N LEU A 197 2.72 6.56 15.42
CA LEU A 197 3.73 7.12 16.34
C LEU A 197 3.55 8.63 16.59
N ALA A 198 2.92 9.35 15.67
CA ALA A 198 2.55 10.76 15.83
C ALA A 198 1.27 10.97 16.64
N GLY A 199 0.61 9.88 17.11
CA GLY A 199 -0.57 9.92 17.95
C GLY A 199 -1.91 9.85 17.20
N PHE A 200 -1.90 9.64 15.87
CA PHE A 200 -3.13 9.45 15.11
C PHE A 200 -3.69 8.03 15.28
N GLY A 201 -5.00 7.93 15.49
CA GLY A 201 -5.75 6.69 15.41
C GLY A 201 -5.96 6.27 13.95
N LEU A 202 -5.95 4.96 13.73
CA LEU A 202 -6.38 4.36 12.48
C LEU A 202 -7.58 3.45 12.77
N LEU A 203 -8.60 3.45 11.90
CA LEU A 203 -9.84 2.72 12.11
C LEU A 203 -10.18 1.87 10.88
N TYR A 204 -10.45 0.59 11.09
CA TYR A 204 -11.03 -0.28 10.06
C TYR A 204 -12.54 -0.15 10.08
N VAL A 205 -13.14 0.15 8.92
CA VAL A 205 -14.57 0.40 8.75
C VAL A 205 -15.20 -0.71 7.89
N PRO A 206 -15.76 -1.76 8.50
CA PRO A 206 -16.26 -2.93 7.78
C PRO A 206 -17.49 -2.66 6.91
N ALA A 207 -18.24 -1.61 7.18
CA ALA A 207 -19.39 -1.20 6.36
C ALA A 207 -18.98 -0.54 5.04
N ALA A 208 -17.80 0.08 4.97
CA ALA A 208 -17.24 0.63 3.75
C ALA A 208 -16.60 -0.48 2.90
N LEU A 209 -17.23 -0.81 1.78
CA LEU A 209 -16.85 -1.97 0.98
C LEU A 209 -16.14 -1.58 -0.31
N MET A 210 -15.05 -2.30 -0.64
CA MET A 210 -14.35 -2.22 -1.90
C MET A 210 -14.11 -3.63 -2.46
N ASP A 211 -14.27 -3.80 -3.76
CA ASP A 211 -13.88 -5.03 -4.44
C ASP A 211 -12.44 -4.86 -4.97
N LYS A 212 -11.63 -5.92 -4.93
CA LYS A 212 -10.25 -5.93 -5.41
C LYS A 212 -10.06 -6.95 -6.51
N GLU A 213 -9.30 -6.57 -7.53
CA GLU A 213 -8.97 -7.46 -8.64
C GLU A 213 -8.19 -8.70 -8.18
N LEU A 214 -8.54 -9.85 -8.72
CA LEU A 214 -7.86 -11.12 -8.44
C LEU A 214 -6.83 -11.42 -9.52
N PHE A 215 -5.57 -11.14 -9.21
CA PHE A 215 -4.46 -11.48 -10.09
C PHE A 215 -3.94 -12.90 -9.83
N PHE A 216 -3.44 -13.53 -10.89
CA PHE A 216 -2.74 -14.81 -10.79
C PHE A 216 -3.58 -15.97 -10.25
N ALA A 217 -4.92 -15.94 -10.46
CA ALA A 217 -5.81 -17.01 -9.99
C ALA A 217 -5.40 -18.37 -10.58
N ASP A 218 -5.10 -18.38 -11.88
CA ASP A 218 -4.79 -19.59 -12.65
C ASP A 218 -3.28 -19.91 -12.73
N ASP A 219 -2.42 -19.05 -12.15
CA ASP A 219 -0.98 -19.25 -12.18
C ASP A 219 -0.55 -20.38 -11.23
N THR A 220 0.34 -21.23 -11.69
CA THR A 220 1.09 -22.16 -10.84
C THR A 220 2.00 -21.41 -9.86
N TRP A 221 2.45 -22.07 -8.82
CA TRP A 221 3.40 -21.49 -7.87
C TRP A 221 4.67 -20.96 -8.56
N ALA A 222 5.24 -21.73 -9.49
CA ALA A 222 6.46 -21.35 -10.22
C ALA A 222 6.26 -20.12 -11.11
N GLU A 223 5.09 -19.98 -11.77
CA GLU A 223 4.75 -18.79 -12.57
C GLU A 223 4.59 -17.56 -11.70
N ARG A 224 3.90 -17.70 -10.56
CA ARG A 224 3.77 -16.59 -9.59
C ARG A 224 5.14 -16.12 -9.08
N GLU A 225 6.04 -17.07 -8.76
CA GLU A 225 7.39 -16.73 -8.31
C GLU A 225 8.19 -16.04 -9.42
N ARG A 226 8.11 -16.47 -10.68
CA ARG A 226 8.75 -15.80 -11.82
C ARG A 226 8.25 -14.36 -12.00
N LYS A 227 6.93 -14.15 -12.00
CA LYS A 227 6.30 -12.83 -12.17
C LYS A 227 6.63 -11.88 -11.02
N LYS A 228 6.78 -12.40 -9.79
CA LYS A 228 7.03 -11.62 -8.58
C LYS A 228 8.50 -11.50 -8.19
N LYS A 229 9.40 -12.21 -8.85
CA LYS A 229 10.83 -12.32 -8.49
C LYS A 229 11.52 -10.96 -8.34
N TRP A 230 11.32 -10.05 -9.29
CA TRP A 230 11.93 -8.73 -9.23
C TRP A 230 11.54 -7.93 -7.98
N LYS A 231 10.34 -8.19 -7.44
CA LYS A 231 9.82 -7.55 -6.24
C LYS A 231 10.51 -8.03 -4.96
N ARG A 232 11.13 -9.23 -4.97
CA ARG A 232 11.72 -9.86 -3.77
C ARG A 232 12.86 -9.05 -3.17
N TYR A 233 13.67 -8.41 -4.02
CA TYR A 233 14.69 -7.47 -3.55
C TYR A 233 14.08 -6.36 -2.69
N TYR A 234 13.03 -5.70 -3.19
CA TYR A 234 12.36 -4.63 -2.46
C TYR A 234 11.67 -5.13 -1.19
N GLN A 235 11.05 -6.31 -1.21
CA GLN A 235 10.46 -6.91 -0.02
C GLN A 235 11.49 -7.12 1.09
N VAL A 236 12.62 -7.73 0.78
CA VAL A 236 13.70 -7.96 1.76
C VAL A 236 14.29 -6.63 2.23
N ARG A 237 14.63 -5.73 1.30
CA ARG A 237 15.23 -4.43 1.63
C ARG A 237 14.31 -3.58 2.51
N ASN A 238 13.06 -3.42 2.10
CA ASN A 238 12.15 -2.50 2.78
C ASN A 238 11.66 -3.05 4.12
N SER A 239 11.37 -4.36 4.21
CA SER A 239 11.07 -4.97 5.51
C SER A 239 12.26 -4.89 6.48
N THR A 240 13.50 -5.07 5.98
CA THR A 240 14.71 -4.89 6.77
C THR A 240 14.87 -3.43 7.21
N TYR A 241 14.64 -2.47 6.30
CA TYR A 241 14.63 -1.03 6.62
C TYR A 241 13.63 -0.71 7.73
N LEU A 242 12.37 -1.16 7.62
CA LEU A 242 11.37 -0.92 8.67
C LEU A 242 11.79 -1.52 10.02
N ASN A 243 12.29 -2.75 10.02
CA ASN A 243 12.79 -3.38 11.23
C ASN A 243 13.97 -2.62 11.84
N HIS A 244 14.92 -2.18 11.00
CA HIS A 244 16.08 -1.41 11.44
C HIS A 244 15.68 -0.03 11.99
N ARG A 245 14.81 0.68 11.29
CA ARG A 245 14.38 2.03 11.62
C ARG A 245 13.55 2.10 12.89
N TYR A 246 12.56 1.20 13.02
CA TYR A 246 11.53 1.26 14.07
C TYR A 246 11.69 0.21 15.15
N GLY A 247 12.53 -0.79 14.96
CA GLY A 247 12.80 -1.83 15.96
C GLY A 247 13.33 -1.27 17.27
N ARG A 248 12.77 -1.74 18.39
CA ARG A 248 13.12 -1.31 19.76
C ARG A 248 14.22 -2.15 20.40
N THR A 249 14.57 -3.31 19.79
CA THR A 249 15.62 -4.21 20.26
C THR A 249 16.64 -4.47 19.15
N TRP A 250 17.88 -4.80 19.51
CA TRP A 250 18.92 -5.21 18.55
C TRP A 250 18.43 -6.38 17.67
N GLY A 251 17.76 -7.35 18.28
CA GLY A 251 17.24 -8.50 17.54
C GLY A 251 16.21 -8.12 16.45
N VAL A 252 15.32 -7.17 16.70
CA VAL A 252 14.39 -6.67 15.67
C VAL A 252 15.13 -5.87 14.61
N ARG A 253 16.05 -5.00 15.01
CA ARG A 253 16.78 -4.11 14.09
C ARG A 253 17.63 -4.87 13.07
N TYR A 254 18.25 -5.97 13.47
CA TYR A 254 19.20 -6.70 12.65
C TYR A 254 18.78 -8.15 12.36
N LEU A 255 18.42 -8.93 13.39
CA LEU A 255 18.20 -10.35 13.24
C LEU A 255 16.92 -10.68 12.51
N ARG A 256 15.80 -9.97 12.74
CA ARG A 256 14.52 -10.25 12.05
C ARG A 256 14.64 -10.10 10.52
N GLY A 257 15.25 -9.02 10.05
CA GLY A 257 15.49 -8.81 8.62
C GLY A 257 16.42 -9.89 8.03
N PHE A 258 17.44 -10.29 8.79
CA PHE A 258 18.34 -11.39 8.42
C PHE A 258 17.59 -12.72 8.30
N ILE A 259 16.74 -13.08 9.27
CA ILE A 259 15.94 -14.31 9.21
C ILE A 259 15.02 -14.32 7.99
N GLY A 260 14.35 -13.20 7.70
CA GLY A 260 13.51 -13.07 6.51
C GLY A 260 14.31 -13.25 5.21
N MET A 261 15.47 -12.63 5.11
CA MET A 261 16.39 -12.80 3.98
C MET A 261 16.87 -14.23 3.86
N ALA A 262 17.29 -14.87 4.96
CA ALA A 262 17.77 -16.24 4.98
C ALA A 262 16.70 -17.23 4.50
N GLY A 263 15.42 -17.02 4.86
CA GLY A 263 14.30 -17.80 4.34
C GLY A 263 14.20 -17.75 2.81
N TYR A 264 14.36 -16.55 2.21
CA TYR A 264 14.40 -16.43 0.74
C TYR A 264 15.66 -17.04 0.12
N VAL A 265 16.81 -16.99 0.79
CA VAL A 265 18.04 -17.66 0.34
C VAL A 265 17.86 -19.18 0.31
N VAL A 266 17.27 -19.77 1.35
CA VAL A 266 16.96 -21.20 1.38
C VAL A 266 15.97 -21.55 0.26
N THR A 267 14.91 -20.78 0.08
CA THR A 267 13.95 -20.98 -1.02
C THR A 267 14.65 -20.94 -2.38
N ALA A 268 15.52 -19.96 -2.60
CA ALA A 268 16.28 -19.84 -3.84
C ALA A 268 17.21 -21.04 -4.06
N ALA A 269 17.96 -21.45 -3.03
CA ALA A 269 18.87 -22.58 -3.10
C ALA A 269 18.16 -23.92 -3.41
N LEU A 270 17.01 -24.17 -2.78
CA LEU A 270 16.23 -25.38 -3.00
C LEU A 270 15.47 -25.40 -4.34
N SER A 271 15.10 -24.21 -4.86
CA SER A 271 14.29 -24.09 -6.08
C SER A 271 15.13 -23.93 -7.35
N ALA A 272 16.36 -23.41 -7.26
CA ALA A 272 17.23 -23.16 -8.39
C ALA A 272 17.53 -24.40 -9.25
N PRO A 273 17.79 -25.61 -8.68
CA PRO A 273 18.03 -26.81 -9.47
C PRO A 273 16.84 -27.24 -10.35
N PHE A 274 15.61 -26.88 -9.95
CA PHE A 274 14.36 -27.27 -10.61
C PHE A 274 13.77 -26.19 -11.50
N SER A 275 14.48 -25.08 -11.73
CA SER A 275 14.00 -23.94 -12.55
C SER A 275 12.65 -23.36 -12.11
N HIS A 276 12.30 -23.43 -10.84
CA HIS A 276 11.05 -22.92 -10.26
C HIS A 276 11.02 -21.40 -10.06
N GLY A 277 11.58 -20.64 -11.02
CA GLY A 277 11.59 -19.18 -10.99
C GLY A 277 12.76 -18.57 -10.21
N TRP A 278 13.55 -19.36 -9.47
CA TRP A 278 14.75 -18.93 -8.75
C TRP A 278 16.04 -19.39 -9.44
N MET A 279 17.13 -18.62 -9.26
CA MET A 279 18.46 -18.92 -9.75
C MET A 279 19.50 -18.69 -8.63
N TRP A 280 20.65 -19.34 -8.73
CA TRP A 280 21.78 -19.13 -7.80
C TRP A 280 22.23 -17.66 -7.75
N SER A 281 22.11 -16.94 -8.87
CA SER A 281 22.42 -15.51 -8.97
C SER A 281 21.49 -14.59 -8.16
N ASP A 282 20.37 -15.11 -7.66
CA ASP A 282 19.47 -14.33 -6.82
C ASP A 282 19.98 -14.20 -5.37
N ILE A 283 20.80 -15.15 -4.91
CA ILE A 283 21.33 -15.16 -3.54
C ILE A 283 22.15 -13.90 -3.23
N PRO A 284 23.13 -13.48 -4.04
CA PRO A 284 23.86 -12.23 -3.80
C PRO A 284 22.95 -10.98 -3.78
N ARG A 285 21.85 -10.99 -4.59
CA ARG A 285 20.87 -9.89 -4.63
C ARG A 285 20.08 -9.79 -3.32
N LEU A 286 19.71 -10.93 -2.72
CA LEU A 286 19.03 -10.97 -1.42
C LEU A 286 19.93 -10.47 -0.29
N TRP A 287 21.21 -10.85 -0.28
CA TRP A 287 22.20 -10.31 0.65
C TRP A 287 22.39 -8.80 0.49
N ARG A 288 22.47 -8.33 -0.76
CA ARG A 288 22.53 -6.89 -1.04
C ARG A 288 21.28 -6.20 -0.50
N ALA A 289 20.08 -6.77 -0.71
CA ALA A 289 18.82 -6.21 -0.23
C ALA A 289 18.82 -6.05 1.31
N TYR A 290 19.24 -7.10 2.05
CA TYR A 290 19.37 -7.02 3.50
C TYR A 290 20.33 -5.91 3.93
N ARG A 291 21.53 -5.88 3.35
CA ARG A 291 22.55 -4.88 3.66
C ARG A 291 22.09 -3.46 3.33
N ASP A 292 21.39 -3.26 2.21
CA ASP A 292 20.86 -1.97 1.81
C ASP A 292 19.72 -1.53 2.75
N GLY A 293 18.91 -2.46 3.23
CA GLY A 293 17.88 -2.20 4.25
C GLY A 293 18.48 -1.73 5.58
N VAL A 294 19.48 -2.44 6.11
CA VAL A 294 20.19 -2.03 7.35
C VAL A 294 20.91 -0.69 7.19
N ARG A 295 21.43 -0.39 6.01
CA ARG A 295 22.16 0.87 5.72
C ARG A 295 21.24 1.99 5.25
N GLU A 296 19.93 1.78 5.25
CA GLU A 296 18.90 2.71 4.75
C GLU A 296 19.18 3.22 3.31
N ARG A 297 19.82 2.38 2.48
CA ARG A 297 20.07 2.67 1.07
C ARG A 297 18.83 2.32 0.27
N LEU A 298 17.97 3.31 0.10
CA LEU A 298 16.67 3.18 -0.58
C LEU A 298 16.77 3.73 -2.02
N GLY A 299 15.68 3.52 -2.80
CA GLY A 299 15.57 3.99 -4.18
C GLY A 299 15.29 2.84 -5.15
N LYS A 300 15.14 3.19 -6.44
CA LYS A 300 15.01 2.21 -7.52
C LYS A 300 16.34 1.48 -7.69
N MET A 301 16.28 0.16 -7.89
CA MET A 301 17.44 -0.69 -8.11
C MET A 301 17.91 -0.60 -9.57
#